data_7dc96015339c2989f2eb8290260607f1
#
_entry.id   7dc96015339c2989f2eb8290260607f1
#
_cell.length_a   1.000
_cell.length_b   1.000
_cell.length_c   1.000
_cell.angle_alpha   90.00
_cell.angle_beta   90.00
_cell.angle_gamma   90.00
#
_symmetry.space_group_name_H-M   'P 1'
#
loop_
_entity.id
_entity.type
_entity.pdbx_description
1 polymer ?
#
loop_
_entity_poly.entity_id
_entity_poly.type
_entity_poly.pdbx_seq_one_letter_code
_entity_poly.pdbx_strand_id
1 'polypeptide(L)'
;MSLNLALSLSDSGKKVLLIDADLRKSVLMGRTEVEEQVKGLSHLLSHQETLENVIYATNIPRFHVIYAGTVPPNPAELLGGVYFKRILSVVRKVYDYIIIDTPPLGRVIDSAVIADECDGSVIVMESGAISYRFAQEVKDQLEKCDCPILGVILNKIDMSKQGYYGKYGKYYGKYYGKYYDKYYGKDESQ
;
A
#
# COMPACT_ATOMS: atom_id res chain seq x y z
N MET A 1 5.96 -0.71 1.84
CA MET A 1 6.16 -0.65 0.37
C MET A 1 5.19 0.34 -0.26
N SER A 2 3.88 0.20 -0.09
CA SER A 2 2.82 1.06 -0.61
C SER A 2 3.03 2.56 -0.30
N LEU A 3 3.38 2.91 0.94
CA LEU A 3 3.72 4.28 1.31
C LEU A 3 4.89 4.83 0.47
N ASN A 4 6.00 4.07 0.33
CA ASN A 4 7.16 4.53 -0.43
C ASN A 4 6.87 4.68 -1.93
N LEU A 5 6.02 3.81 -2.50
CA LEU A 5 5.55 3.93 -3.88
C LEU A 5 4.71 5.20 -4.05
N ALA A 6 3.76 5.44 -3.14
CA ALA A 6 2.92 6.62 -3.17
C ALA A 6 3.75 7.92 -3.08
N LEU A 7 4.75 7.95 -2.17
CA LEU A 7 5.68 9.06 -2.05
C LEU A 7 6.46 9.31 -3.35
N SER A 8 7.03 8.26 -3.95
CA SER A 8 7.81 8.37 -5.19
C SER A 8 6.98 8.91 -6.35
N LEU A 9 5.72 8.50 -6.45
CA LEU A 9 4.79 9.01 -7.45
C LEU A 9 4.44 10.48 -7.21
N SER A 10 4.23 10.86 -5.95
CA SER A 10 3.97 12.25 -5.57
C SER A 10 5.16 13.15 -5.87
N ASP A 11 6.39 12.72 -5.57
CA ASP A 11 7.63 13.43 -5.90
C ASP A 11 7.80 13.62 -7.42
N SER A 12 7.24 12.72 -8.23
CA SER A 12 7.19 12.86 -9.69
C SER A 12 6.11 13.84 -10.18
N GLY A 13 5.42 14.54 -9.26
CA GLY A 13 4.41 15.56 -9.56
C GLY A 13 3.00 15.00 -9.75
N LYS A 14 2.76 13.72 -9.48
CA LYS A 14 1.43 13.09 -9.57
C LYS A 14 0.59 13.37 -8.32
N LYS A 15 -0.73 13.44 -8.50
CA LYS A 15 -1.67 13.53 -7.39
C LYS A 15 -2.02 12.11 -6.93
N VAL A 16 -1.63 11.75 -5.72
CA VAL A 16 -1.67 10.38 -5.21
C VAL A 16 -2.58 10.27 -3.99
N LEU A 17 -3.40 9.23 -3.96
CA LEU A 17 -4.16 8.80 -2.79
C LEU A 17 -3.65 7.42 -2.35
N LEU A 18 -3.22 7.31 -1.11
CA LEU A 18 -2.96 6.04 -0.46
C LEU A 18 -4.16 5.65 0.39
N ILE A 19 -4.73 4.47 0.13
CA ILE A 19 -5.85 3.91 0.91
C ILE A 19 -5.33 2.71 1.70
N ASP A 20 -5.40 2.78 3.01
CA ASP A 20 -5.13 1.66 3.89
C ASP A 20 -6.38 0.77 4.01
N ALA A 21 -6.37 -0.32 3.28
CA ALA A 21 -7.47 -1.28 3.26
C ALA A 21 -7.20 -2.53 4.12
N ASP A 22 -6.10 -2.54 4.91
CA ASP A 22 -5.94 -3.55 5.97
C ASP A 22 -6.79 -3.19 7.19
N LEU A 23 -8.11 -3.41 7.08
CA LEU A 23 -9.07 -3.15 8.15
C LEU A 23 -8.93 -4.11 9.34
N ARG A 24 -8.00 -5.08 9.27
CA ARG A 24 -7.81 -6.10 10.32
C ARG A 24 -6.63 -5.77 11.22
N LYS A 25 -5.52 -5.34 10.65
CA LYS A 25 -4.26 -5.09 11.36
C LYS A 25 -3.41 -4.03 10.67
N SER A 26 -3.99 -2.85 10.45
CA SER A 26 -3.24 -1.74 9.89
C SER A 26 -2.02 -1.39 10.74
N VAL A 27 -0.93 -1.08 10.05
CA VAL A 27 0.31 -0.57 10.65
C VAL A 27 0.67 0.82 10.10
N LEU A 28 -0.15 1.37 9.20
CA LEU A 28 0.16 2.61 8.49
C LEU A 28 0.16 3.81 9.46
N MET A 29 -0.82 3.88 10.36
CA MET A 29 -0.88 4.95 11.36
C MET A 29 0.39 5.04 12.21
N GLY A 30 0.87 3.90 12.71
CA GLY A 30 2.10 3.86 13.51
C GLY A 30 3.37 4.22 12.73
N ARG A 31 3.32 4.18 11.39
CA ARG A 31 4.45 4.59 10.51
C ARG A 31 4.40 6.06 10.11
N THR A 32 3.28 6.70 10.28
CA THR A 32 3.06 8.10 9.91
C THR A 32 2.98 9.02 11.15
N GLU A 33 3.33 8.48 12.34
CA GLU A 33 3.36 9.25 13.63
C GLU A 33 2.04 9.97 13.93
N VAL A 34 0.93 9.40 13.49
CA VAL A 34 -0.40 9.92 13.80
C VAL A 34 -0.83 9.36 15.15
N GLU A 35 -0.88 10.22 16.17
CA GLU A 35 -1.12 9.83 17.58
C GLU A 35 -2.61 9.71 17.93
N GLU A 36 -3.52 10.27 17.12
CA GLU A 36 -4.95 10.31 17.43
C GLU A 36 -5.74 9.18 16.75
N GLN A 37 -6.91 8.84 17.33
CA GLN A 37 -7.88 7.97 16.69
C GLN A 37 -8.47 8.67 15.45
N VAL A 38 -7.83 8.51 14.31
CA VAL A 38 -8.33 9.07 13.05
C VAL A 38 -9.54 8.29 12.54
N LYS A 39 -10.51 8.98 12.03
CA LYS A 39 -11.58 8.40 11.25
C LYS A 39 -10.98 7.88 9.93
N GLY A 40 -11.43 6.75 9.44
CA GLY A 40 -10.81 6.13 8.27
C GLY A 40 -11.81 5.36 7.42
N LEU A 41 -11.27 4.52 6.56
CA LEU A 41 -12.02 3.74 5.58
C LEU A 41 -13.17 2.94 6.21
N SER A 42 -12.93 2.30 7.39
CA SER A 42 -13.98 1.55 8.08
C SER A 42 -15.18 2.41 8.47
N HIS A 43 -14.94 3.64 8.94
CA HIS A 43 -16.00 4.57 9.30
C HIS A 43 -16.78 5.04 8.07
N LEU A 44 -16.07 5.32 6.95
CA LEU A 44 -16.67 5.68 5.68
C LEU A 44 -17.55 4.55 5.14
N LEU A 45 -17.03 3.31 5.09
CA LEU A 45 -17.76 2.15 4.59
C LEU A 45 -18.95 1.76 5.45
N SER A 46 -18.92 2.09 6.74
CA SER A 46 -20.03 1.91 7.69
C SER A 46 -21.01 3.10 7.72
N HIS A 47 -20.89 4.06 6.80
CA HIS A 47 -21.72 5.28 6.73
C HIS A 47 -21.69 6.16 8.00
N GLN A 48 -20.61 6.08 8.77
CA GLN A 48 -20.41 6.90 9.97
C GLN A 48 -19.70 8.22 9.67
N GLU A 49 -19.03 8.30 8.52
CA GLU A 49 -18.30 9.49 8.08
C GLU A 49 -18.49 9.72 6.58
N THR A 50 -18.19 10.96 6.14
CA THR A 50 -18.17 11.34 4.73
C THR A 50 -16.76 11.15 4.14
N LEU A 51 -16.67 11.12 2.81
CA LEU A 51 -15.38 10.95 2.12
C LEU A 51 -14.41 12.09 2.44
N GLU A 52 -14.89 13.32 2.53
CA GLU A 52 -14.10 14.51 2.84
C GLU A 52 -13.46 14.44 4.24
N ASN A 53 -14.16 13.83 5.19
CA ASN A 53 -13.71 13.74 6.58
C ASN A 53 -12.65 12.64 6.82
N VAL A 54 -12.46 11.72 5.86
CA VAL A 54 -11.51 10.62 5.98
C VAL A 54 -10.30 10.74 5.04
N ILE A 55 -10.28 11.74 4.16
CA ILE A 55 -9.11 12.05 3.33
C ILE A 55 -8.24 13.07 4.07
N TYR A 56 -7.06 12.64 4.46
CA TYR A 56 -6.08 13.47 5.15
C TYR A 56 -5.02 13.98 4.19
N ALA A 57 -4.83 15.28 4.16
CA ALA A 57 -3.67 15.88 3.51
C ALA A 57 -2.43 15.56 4.34
N THR A 58 -1.32 15.27 3.67
CA THR A 58 -0.02 15.08 4.31
C THR A 58 0.82 16.37 4.19
N ASN A 59 1.98 16.39 4.86
CA ASN A 59 2.99 17.43 4.67
C ASN A 59 3.69 17.37 3.30
N ILE A 60 3.37 16.37 2.48
CA ILE A 60 3.92 16.19 1.14
C ILE A 60 2.90 16.68 0.11
N PRO A 61 3.29 17.61 -0.77
CA PRO A 61 2.37 18.15 -1.78
C PRO A 61 1.76 17.04 -2.65
N ARG A 62 0.46 17.14 -2.94
CA ARG A 62 -0.28 16.22 -3.82
C ARG A 62 -0.40 14.78 -3.29
N PHE A 63 -0.05 14.53 -2.04
CA PHE A 63 -0.17 13.23 -1.40
C PHE A 63 -1.22 13.28 -0.28
N HIS A 64 -2.23 12.41 -0.40
CA HIS A 64 -3.31 12.25 0.57
C HIS A 64 -3.41 10.81 1.03
N VAL A 65 -3.96 10.61 2.22
CA VAL A 65 -4.09 9.28 2.83
C VAL A 65 -5.51 9.08 3.36
N ILE A 66 -6.07 7.89 3.17
CA ILE A 66 -7.20 7.37 3.91
C ILE A 66 -6.67 6.24 4.79
N TYR A 67 -6.72 6.40 6.11
CA TYR A 67 -6.34 5.37 7.07
C TYR A 67 -7.42 4.29 7.19
N ALA A 68 -7.08 3.12 7.72
CA ALA A 68 -8.02 2.03 7.92
C ALA A 68 -9.18 2.39 8.88
N GLY A 69 -8.88 3.16 9.92
CA GLY A 69 -9.82 3.46 10.99
C GLY A 69 -9.91 2.32 12.01
N THR A 70 -11.03 2.23 12.73
CA THR A 70 -11.28 1.15 13.69
C THR A 70 -11.56 -0.18 13.00
N VAL A 71 -11.20 -1.29 13.64
CA VAL A 71 -11.44 -2.64 13.09
C VAL A 71 -12.95 -2.94 13.08
N PRO A 72 -13.57 -3.13 11.90
CA PRO A 72 -14.98 -3.49 11.82
C PRO A 72 -15.18 -5.01 11.98
N PRO A 73 -16.38 -5.48 12.31
CA PRO A 73 -16.66 -6.91 12.44
C PRO A 73 -16.64 -7.68 11.11
N ASN A 74 -16.88 -7.03 9.99
CA ASN A 74 -17.07 -7.63 8.66
C ASN A 74 -16.24 -6.94 7.55
N PRO A 75 -14.88 -6.95 7.62
CA PRO A 75 -14.02 -6.22 6.68
C PRO A 75 -14.25 -6.60 5.22
N ALA A 76 -14.31 -7.89 4.90
CA ALA A 76 -14.46 -8.37 3.51
C ALA A 76 -15.78 -7.93 2.88
N GLU A 77 -16.87 -7.94 3.63
CA GLU A 77 -18.19 -7.49 3.17
C GLU A 77 -18.19 -5.99 2.86
N LEU A 78 -17.58 -5.19 3.73
CA LEU A 78 -17.46 -3.74 3.53
C LEU A 78 -16.63 -3.42 2.28
N LEU A 79 -15.49 -4.09 2.11
CA LEU A 79 -14.59 -3.87 0.97
C LEU A 79 -15.18 -4.40 -0.36
N GLY A 80 -16.01 -5.46 -0.32
CA GLY A 80 -16.72 -6.00 -1.49
C GLY A 80 -18.02 -5.27 -1.81
N GLY A 81 -18.43 -4.33 -0.96
CA GLY A 81 -19.71 -3.64 -1.09
C GLY A 81 -19.73 -2.63 -2.24
N VAL A 82 -20.93 -2.38 -2.78
CA VAL A 82 -21.17 -1.37 -3.83
C VAL A 82 -20.71 0.02 -3.42
N TYR A 83 -20.67 0.30 -2.12
CA TYR A 83 -20.26 1.60 -1.62
C TYR A 83 -18.75 1.84 -1.80
N PHE A 84 -17.90 0.83 -1.57
CA PHE A 84 -16.48 0.93 -1.84
C PHE A 84 -16.20 1.20 -3.34
N LYS A 85 -16.90 0.49 -4.24
CA LYS A 85 -16.83 0.72 -5.69
C LYS A 85 -17.18 2.17 -6.06
N ARG A 86 -18.24 2.72 -5.46
CA ARG A 86 -18.65 4.12 -5.67
C ARG A 86 -17.58 5.11 -5.19
N ILE A 87 -16.98 4.87 -4.03
CA ILE A 87 -15.88 5.68 -3.51
C ILE A 87 -14.71 5.68 -4.51
N LEU A 88 -14.28 4.51 -4.97
CA LEU A 88 -13.21 4.39 -5.96
C LEU A 88 -13.55 5.16 -7.25
N SER A 89 -14.79 5.06 -7.74
CA SER A 89 -15.21 5.79 -8.94
C SER A 89 -15.18 7.33 -8.78
N VAL A 90 -15.38 7.83 -7.56
CA VAL A 90 -15.29 9.27 -7.26
C VAL A 90 -13.82 9.71 -7.19
N VAL A 91 -12.98 9.00 -6.43
CA VAL A 91 -11.57 9.39 -6.23
C VAL A 91 -10.74 9.22 -7.50
N ARG A 92 -11.08 8.29 -8.40
CA ARG A 92 -10.47 8.14 -9.74
C ARG A 92 -10.57 9.41 -10.62
N LYS A 93 -11.53 10.28 -10.37
CA LYS A 93 -11.69 11.55 -11.10
C LYS A 93 -10.76 12.65 -10.60
N VAL A 94 -10.18 12.46 -9.43
CA VAL A 94 -9.44 13.49 -8.69
C VAL A 94 -7.94 13.17 -8.60
N TYR A 95 -7.57 11.89 -8.56
CA TYR A 95 -6.21 11.43 -8.37
C TYR A 95 -5.66 10.75 -9.61
N ASP A 96 -4.37 11.01 -9.90
CA ASP A 96 -3.65 10.33 -10.99
C ASP A 96 -3.37 8.87 -10.64
N TYR A 97 -3.08 8.61 -9.36
CA TYR A 97 -2.82 7.28 -8.81
C TYR A 97 -3.56 7.07 -7.50
N ILE A 98 -4.16 5.89 -7.36
CA ILE A 98 -4.74 5.40 -6.13
C ILE A 98 -4.01 4.12 -5.77
N ILE A 99 -3.26 4.14 -4.66
CA ILE A 99 -2.54 2.99 -4.13
C ILE A 99 -3.37 2.41 -3.00
N ILE A 100 -3.73 1.14 -3.10
CA ILE A 100 -4.51 0.45 -2.06
C ILE A 100 -3.59 -0.54 -1.37
N ASP A 101 -3.30 -0.29 -0.08
CA ASP A 101 -2.53 -1.20 0.77
C ASP A 101 -3.47 -2.24 1.37
N THR A 102 -3.19 -3.53 1.15
CA THR A 102 -4.08 -4.63 1.50
C THR A 102 -3.42 -5.60 2.47
N PRO A 103 -4.20 -6.34 3.29
CA PRO A 103 -3.66 -7.43 4.07
C PRO A 103 -3.06 -8.53 3.18
N PRO A 104 -2.20 -9.43 3.73
CA PRO A 104 -1.61 -10.52 2.94
C PRO A 104 -2.66 -11.45 2.33
N LEU A 105 -2.67 -11.59 1.00
CA LEU A 105 -3.66 -12.37 0.24
C LEU A 105 -3.74 -13.84 0.69
N GLY A 106 -2.63 -14.45 1.08
CA GLY A 106 -2.62 -15.85 1.52
C GLY A 106 -3.29 -16.12 2.87
N ARG A 107 -3.82 -15.10 3.54
CA ARG A 107 -4.48 -15.22 4.85
C ARG A 107 -5.94 -14.83 4.84
N VAL A 108 -6.33 -13.91 3.96
CA VAL A 108 -7.69 -13.35 3.92
C VAL A 108 -8.11 -13.04 2.48
N ILE A 109 -9.41 -13.11 2.23
CA ILE A 109 -10.00 -12.88 0.91
C ILE A 109 -10.09 -11.39 0.53
N ASP A 110 -9.89 -10.49 1.50
CA ASP A 110 -10.09 -9.05 1.34
C ASP A 110 -9.32 -8.47 0.14
N SER A 111 -8.06 -8.92 -0.04
CA SER A 111 -7.21 -8.44 -1.14
C SER A 111 -7.70 -8.90 -2.52
N ALA A 112 -8.29 -10.09 -2.63
CA ALA A 112 -8.88 -10.58 -3.87
C ALA A 112 -10.12 -9.77 -4.26
N VAL A 113 -10.96 -9.47 -3.28
CA VAL A 113 -12.17 -8.65 -3.46
C VAL A 113 -11.82 -7.22 -3.90
N ILE A 114 -10.75 -6.65 -3.35
CA ILE A 114 -10.25 -5.33 -3.74
C ILE A 114 -9.65 -5.36 -5.16
N ALA A 115 -8.97 -6.45 -5.52
CA ALA A 115 -8.30 -6.58 -6.81
C ALA A 115 -9.26 -6.42 -7.98
N ASP A 116 -10.48 -6.95 -7.88
CA ASP A 116 -11.51 -6.81 -8.92
C ASP A 116 -11.87 -5.34 -9.26
N GLU A 117 -11.55 -4.41 -8.37
CA GLU A 117 -11.82 -2.98 -8.55
C GLU A 117 -10.56 -2.19 -8.97
N CYS A 118 -9.44 -2.88 -9.19
CA CYS A 118 -8.15 -2.25 -9.49
C CYS A 118 -7.76 -2.42 -10.97
N ASP A 119 -6.99 -1.46 -11.48
CA ASP A 119 -6.44 -1.52 -12.84
C ASP A 119 -5.21 -2.43 -12.94
N GLY A 120 -4.65 -2.84 -11.80
CA GLY A 120 -3.53 -3.76 -11.71
C GLY A 120 -3.10 -4.03 -10.28
N SER A 121 -2.45 -5.16 -10.07
CA SER A 121 -1.92 -5.61 -8.78
C SER A 121 -0.41 -5.78 -8.81
N VAL A 122 0.24 -5.53 -7.68
CA VAL A 122 1.67 -5.78 -7.47
C VAL A 122 1.82 -6.72 -6.28
N ILE A 123 2.44 -7.87 -6.49
CA ILE A 123 2.69 -8.84 -5.42
C ILE A 123 3.98 -8.45 -4.70
N VAL A 124 3.91 -8.25 -3.39
CA VAL A 124 5.10 -8.00 -2.56
C VAL A 124 5.44 -9.25 -1.78
N MET A 125 6.65 -9.78 -1.99
CA MET A 125 7.14 -10.99 -1.34
C MET A 125 8.37 -10.69 -0.50
N GLU A 126 8.45 -11.27 0.70
CA GLU A 126 9.66 -11.24 1.51
C GLU A 126 10.61 -12.38 1.08
N SER A 127 11.87 -12.03 0.79
CA SER A 127 12.87 -12.98 0.37
C SER A 127 13.12 -14.04 1.45
N GLY A 128 13.02 -15.33 1.06
CA GLY A 128 13.25 -16.46 1.96
C GLY A 128 12.12 -16.73 2.98
N ALA A 129 11.05 -15.92 3.01
CA ALA A 129 9.97 -16.07 4.00
C ALA A 129 8.81 -16.93 3.50
N ILE A 130 8.66 -17.09 2.19
CA ILE A 130 7.54 -17.86 1.60
C ILE A 130 8.05 -18.93 0.66
N SER A 131 7.33 -20.06 0.57
CA SER A 131 7.64 -21.12 -0.38
C SER A 131 7.17 -20.75 -1.79
N TYR A 132 7.81 -21.36 -2.80
CA TYR A 132 7.38 -21.23 -4.19
C TYR A 132 5.91 -21.64 -4.39
N ARG A 133 5.50 -22.73 -3.74
CA ARG A 133 4.11 -23.21 -3.81
C ARG A 133 3.11 -22.17 -3.31
N PHE A 134 3.41 -21.53 -2.17
CA PHE A 134 2.54 -20.46 -1.63
C PHE A 134 2.49 -19.24 -2.56
N ALA A 135 3.63 -18.86 -3.17
CA ALA A 135 3.67 -17.80 -4.15
C ALA A 135 2.81 -18.12 -5.39
N GLN A 136 2.84 -19.39 -5.84
CA GLN A 136 2.00 -19.86 -6.94
C GLN A 136 0.50 -19.80 -6.58
N GLU A 137 0.13 -20.24 -5.38
CA GLU A 137 -1.25 -20.18 -4.89
C GLU A 137 -1.79 -18.74 -4.86
N VAL A 138 -0.97 -17.78 -4.40
CA VAL A 138 -1.31 -16.35 -4.41
C VAL A 138 -1.51 -15.82 -5.83
N LYS A 139 -0.60 -16.19 -6.74
CA LYS A 139 -0.70 -15.82 -8.15
C LYS A 139 -2.00 -16.36 -8.76
N ASP A 140 -2.29 -17.66 -8.56
CA ASP A 140 -3.47 -18.32 -9.10
C ASP A 140 -4.78 -17.72 -8.55
N GLN A 141 -4.75 -17.19 -7.31
CA GLN A 141 -5.89 -16.46 -6.75
C GLN A 141 -6.11 -15.12 -7.44
N LEU A 142 -5.04 -14.34 -7.68
CA LEU A 142 -5.14 -13.05 -8.38
C LEU A 142 -5.52 -13.21 -9.86
N GLU A 143 -5.06 -14.28 -10.51
CA GLU A 143 -5.41 -14.56 -11.91
C GLU A 143 -6.91 -14.92 -12.11
N LYS A 144 -7.61 -15.25 -11.03
CA LYS A 144 -9.07 -15.43 -11.05
C LYS A 144 -9.86 -14.12 -10.92
N CYS A 145 -9.17 -13.03 -10.54
CA CYS A 145 -9.71 -11.69 -10.48
C CYS A 145 -9.48 -11.00 -11.83
N ASP A 146 -10.36 -10.10 -12.24
CA ASP A 146 -10.20 -9.28 -13.46
C ASP A 146 -9.13 -8.19 -13.30
N CYS A 147 -8.07 -8.49 -12.54
CA CYS A 147 -7.00 -7.55 -12.21
C CYS A 147 -5.65 -8.08 -12.70
N PRO A 148 -5.01 -7.45 -13.71
CA PRO A 148 -3.73 -7.90 -14.21
C PRO A 148 -2.63 -7.78 -13.15
N ILE A 149 -1.76 -8.78 -13.06
CA ILE A 149 -0.58 -8.75 -12.22
C ILE A 149 0.52 -7.96 -12.97
N LEU A 150 0.81 -6.75 -12.51
CA LEU A 150 1.81 -5.85 -13.11
C LEU A 150 3.23 -6.33 -12.84
N GLY A 151 3.44 -7.07 -11.75
CA GLY A 151 4.74 -7.61 -11.39
C GLY A 151 4.84 -8.05 -9.94
N VAL A 152 6.06 -8.47 -9.59
CA VAL A 152 6.41 -8.94 -8.24
C VAL A 152 7.57 -8.11 -7.71
N ILE A 153 7.47 -7.66 -6.46
CA ILE A 153 8.55 -6.99 -5.73
C ILE A 153 9.10 -7.95 -4.68
N LEU A 154 10.37 -8.31 -4.81
CA LEU A 154 11.07 -9.08 -3.81
C LEU A 154 11.68 -8.13 -2.77
N ASN A 155 11.14 -8.19 -1.54
CA ASN A 155 11.54 -7.32 -0.42
C ASN A 155 12.50 -8.03 0.54
N LYS A 156 13.25 -7.29 1.34
CA LYS A 156 14.20 -7.78 2.35
C LYS A 156 15.27 -8.74 1.78
N ILE A 157 15.77 -8.44 0.60
CA ILE A 157 16.85 -9.23 0.00
C ILE A 157 18.12 -9.00 0.82
N ASP A 158 18.75 -10.09 1.28
CA ASP A 158 20.06 -10.04 1.92
C ASP A 158 21.15 -9.79 0.86
N MET A 159 21.59 -8.56 0.77
CA MET A 159 22.61 -8.13 -0.18
C MET A 159 24.03 -8.59 0.19
N SER A 160 24.23 -9.16 1.39
CA SER A 160 25.52 -9.65 1.86
C SER A 160 25.87 -11.05 1.32
N LYS A 161 24.85 -11.83 0.94
CA LYS A 161 25.05 -13.15 0.33
C LYS A 161 25.53 -12.97 -1.10
N GLN A 162 26.82 -13.26 -1.33
CA GLN A 162 27.48 -13.18 -2.63
C GLN A 162 26.79 -14.11 -3.65
N GLY A 163 26.03 -13.51 -4.54
CA GLY A 163 25.43 -14.12 -5.71
C GLY A 163 25.34 -13.08 -6.84
N TYR A 164 24.82 -13.47 -7.98
CA TYR A 164 24.66 -12.65 -9.19
C TYR A 164 24.10 -11.23 -8.96
N TYR A 165 23.39 -11.01 -7.84
CA TYR A 165 22.87 -9.71 -7.40
C TYR A 165 23.89 -8.79 -6.71
N GLY A 166 25.01 -9.29 -6.22
CA GLY A 166 26.04 -8.47 -5.53
C GLY A 166 26.70 -7.43 -6.43
N LYS A 167 26.76 -7.67 -7.74
CA LYS A 167 27.29 -6.72 -8.74
C LYS A 167 26.30 -5.57 -9.03
N TYR A 168 25.01 -5.85 -9.05
CA TYR A 168 23.96 -4.85 -9.24
C TYR A 168 23.68 -4.05 -7.96
N GLY A 169 23.75 -4.66 -6.79
CA GLY A 169 23.54 -4.00 -5.50
C GLY A 169 24.53 -2.87 -5.21
N LYS A 170 25.80 -3.01 -5.62
CA LYS A 170 26.79 -1.93 -5.50
C LYS A 170 26.46 -0.69 -6.34
N TYR A 171 25.78 -0.86 -7.47
CA TYR A 171 25.38 0.24 -8.34
C TYR A 171 24.15 0.97 -7.80
N TYR A 172 23.14 0.23 -7.31
CA TYR A 172 21.91 0.79 -6.75
C TYR A 172 22.11 1.34 -5.33
N GLY A 173 22.89 0.70 -4.46
CA GLY A 173 23.17 1.18 -3.11
C GLY A 173 23.86 2.54 -3.08
N LYS A 174 24.68 2.86 -4.09
CA LYS A 174 25.34 4.16 -4.20
C LYS A 174 24.38 5.30 -4.66
N TYR A 175 23.32 4.95 -5.38
CA TYR A 175 22.30 5.91 -5.83
C TYR A 175 21.23 6.14 -4.74
N TYR A 176 20.75 5.07 -4.10
CA TYR A 176 19.72 5.15 -3.07
C TYR A 176 20.26 5.62 -1.72
N GLY A 177 21.49 5.28 -1.35
CA GLY A 177 22.13 5.81 -0.13
C GLY A 177 22.22 7.34 -0.13
N LYS A 178 22.58 7.95 -1.25
CA LYS A 178 22.57 9.42 -1.40
C LYS A 178 21.17 10.05 -1.30
N TYR A 179 20.13 9.30 -1.69
CA TYR A 179 18.74 9.78 -1.62
C TYR A 179 18.21 9.69 -0.17
N TYR A 180 18.52 8.61 0.53
CA TYR A 180 18.15 8.43 1.94
C TYR A 180 18.84 9.42 2.87
N ASP A 181 20.15 9.64 2.71
CA ASP A 181 20.90 10.63 3.49
C ASP A 181 20.43 12.07 3.27
N LYS A 182 19.89 12.36 2.09
CA LYS A 182 19.39 13.70 1.75
C LYS A 182 18.02 14.02 2.38
N TYR A 183 17.17 13.03 2.61
CA TYR A 183 15.79 13.20 3.07
C TYR A 183 15.54 12.70 4.50
N TYR A 184 16.39 11.80 5.03
CA TYR A 184 16.21 11.20 6.36
C TYR A 184 17.46 11.30 7.26
N GLY A 185 18.55 11.86 6.76
CA GLY A 185 19.82 11.99 7.46
C GLY A 185 20.08 13.39 8.02
N LYS A 186 19.16 13.91 8.85
CA LYS A 186 19.44 15.03 9.76
C LYS A 186 18.44 14.93 10.92
N ASP A 187 18.87 14.27 11.99
CA ASP A 187 18.63 14.62 13.36
C ASP A 187 19.21 13.54 14.30
N GLU A 188 20.57 13.48 14.34
CA GLU A 188 21.28 12.97 15.51
C GLU A 188 22.51 13.85 15.69
N SER A 189 22.32 15.01 16.31
CA SER A 189 23.34 15.70 17.09
C SER A 189 22.76 17.00 17.67
N GLN A 190 22.15 16.92 18.84
CA GLN A 190 22.38 17.86 19.97
C GLN A 190 21.78 17.27 21.23
#